data_1fc053d8635ec10e1cd0b86d72528a2f
#
_entry.id   1fc053d8635ec10e1cd0b86d72528a2f
#
_cell.length_a   1.000
_cell.length_b   1.000
_cell.length_c   1.000
_cell.angle_alpha   90.00
_cell.angle_beta   90.00
_cell.angle_gamma   90.00
#
_symmetry.space_group_name_H-M   'P 1'
#
loop_
_entity.id
_entity.type
_entity.pdbx_description
1 polymer ?
#
loop_
_entity_poly.entity_id
_entity_poly.type
_entity_poly.pdbx_seq_one_letter_code
_entity_poly.pdbx_strand_id
1 'polypeptide(L)'
;MRRRLAALAALPLLALASSAQASTSDPIGDLIVGAVTGGLPGTPAYRMRATLYHAGAAGVGALDSLGCKVVAMRTAAIDKNLIPRRTVLFIKETVGLPLPDGGAHDGYWYASDVGGAIKGEKIDLYTGHGRASMKPMMPLNLSELTVTKVGEFKGCPPAK
;
A
#
# COMPACT_ATOMS: atom_id res chain seq x y z
N MET A 1 2.52 38.50 -77.23
CA MET A 1 3.48 38.25 -76.14
C MET A 1 2.90 38.76 -74.82
N ARG A 2 2.37 37.88 -74.00
CA ARG A 2 1.84 38.25 -72.65
C ARG A 2 2.51 37.37 -71.61
N ARG A 3 3.42 37.97 -70.82
CA ARG A 3 4.07 37.33 -69.68
C ARG A 3 3.09 37.26 -68.55
N ARG A 4 2.82 36.06 -68.05
CA ARG A 4 2.07 35.83 -66.80
C ARG A 4 3.05 35.70 -65.67
N LEU A 5 2.98 36.62 -64.71
CA LEU A 5 3.67 36.57 -63.44
C LEU A 5 2.89 35.59 -62.54
N ALA A 6 3.59 34.56 -62.09
CA ALA A 6 3.08 33.67 -61.04
C ALA A 6 3.45 34.25 -59.67
N ALA A 7 2.47 34.56 -58.87
CA ALA A 7 2.65 34.96 -57.48
C ALA A 7 2.80 33.69 -56.62
N LEU A 8 3.94 33.52 -55.99
CA LEU A 8 4.14 32.53 -54.90
C LEU A 8 3.50 33.06 -53.62
N ALA A 9 2.49 32.40 -53.13
CA ALA A 9 1.93 32.64 -51.81
C ALA A 9 2.75 31.85 -50.77
N ALA A 10 3.47 32.54 -49.93
CA ALA A 10 4.17 31.95 -48.77
C ALA A 10 3.13 31.75 -47.65
N LEU A 11 2.92 30.50 -47.21
CA LEU A 11 2.16 30.16 -46.03
C LEU A 11 3.10 30.33 -44.81
N PRO A 12 2.65 30.98 -43.71
CA PRO A 12 3.40 30.98 -42.47
C PRO A 12 3.19 29.66 -41.76
N LEU A 13 4.29 28.97 -41.44
CA LEU A 13 4.31 27.79 -40.55
C LEU A 13 4.02 28.27 -39.14
N LEU A 14 2.82 27.95 -38.61
CA LEU A 14 2.50 28.14 -37.20
C LEU A 14 3.21 27.07 -36.39
N ALA A 15 4.30 27.43 -35.71
CA ALA A 15 4.96 26.58 -34.73
C ALA A 15 4.05 26.49 -33.49
N LEU A 16 3.43 25.34 -33.26
CA LEU A 16 2.79 25.00 -31.98
C LEU A 16 3.90 24.79 -30.93
N ALA A 17 4.10 25.81 -30.13
CA ALA A 17 4.90 25.69 -28.91
C ALA A 17 4.12 24.82 -27.92
N SER A 18 4.54 23.56 -27.77
CA SER A 18 4.09 22.67 -26.69
C SER A 18 4.63 23.19 -25.37
N SER A 19 3.80 23.89 -24.59
CA SER A 19 4.15 24.26 -23.23
C SER A 19 4.19 22.99 -22.38
N ALA A 20 5.39 22.49 -22.10
CA ALA A 20 5.61 21.50 -21.04
C ALA A 20 5.23 22.18 -19.72
N GLN A 21 4.07 21.84 -19.17
CA GLN A 21 3.72 22.21 -17.82
C GLN A 21 4.64 21.44 -16.87
N ALA A 22 5.64 22.13 -16.33
CA ALA A 22 6.40 21.63 -15.20
C ALA A 22 5.41 21.53 -14.04
N SER A 23 5.13 20.30 -13.58
CA SER A 23 4.41 20.05 -12.34
C SER A 23 5.27 20.63 -11.22
N THR A 24 4.93 21.81 -10.72
CA THR A 24 5.50 22.32 -9.49
C THR A 24 4.96 21.45 -8.37
N SER A 25 5.74 20.44 -7.95
CA SER A 25 5.50 19.75 -6.70
C SER A 25 5.59 20.79 -5.58
N ASP A 26 4.53 20.95 -4.82
CA ASP A 26 4.52 21.74 -3.60
C ASP A 26 5.12 20.89 -2.46
N PRO A 27 6.40 21.13 -2.07
CA PRO A 27 7.06 20.29 -1.07
C PRO A 27 6.35 20.30 0.30
N ILE A 28 5.63 21.38 0.60
CA ILE A 28 4.88 21.51 1.86
C ILE A 28 3.56 20.75 1.76
N GLY A 29 2.86 20.86 0.65
CA GLY A 29 1.64 20.10 0.38
C GLY A 29 1.90 18.59 0.37
N ASP A 30 2.97 18.15 -0.28
CA ASP A 30 3.41 16.75 -0.33
C ASP A 30 3.79 16.22 1.06
N LEU A 31 4.44 17.04 1.90
CA LEU A 31 4.80 16.67 3.27
C LEU A 31 3.54 16.50 4.14
N ILE A 32 2.56 17.39 4.00
CA ILE A 32 1.30 17.31 4.74
C ILE A 32 0.49 16.09 4.30
N VAL A 33 0.41 15.81 3.00
CA VAL A 33 -0.26 14.62 2.47
C VAL A 33 0.45 13.37 2.96
N GLY A 34 1.79 13.31 2.96
CA GLY A 34 2.58 12.23 3.51
C GLY A 34 2.30 11.98 4.99
N ALA A 35 2.23 13.03 5.81
CA ALA A 35 1.93 12.92 7.24
C ALA A 35 0.49 12.40 7.50
N VAL A 36 -0.48 12.82 6.69
CA VAL A 36 -1.89 12.39 6.82
C VAL A 36 -2.13 10.98 6.25
N THR A 37 -1.40 10.58 5.22
CA THR A 37 -1.55 9.28 4.56
C THR A 37 -0.57 8.22 5.08
N GLY A 38 0.35 8.59 6.00
CA GLY A 38 1.35 7.67 6.55
C GLY A 38 2.43 7.25 5.57
N GLY A 39 2.54 7.93 4.43
CA GLY A 39 3.55 7.69 3.41
C GLY A 39 4.46 8.91 3.22
N LEU A 40 5.71 8.68 2.85
CA LEU A 40 6.57 9.75 2.36
C LEU A 40 6.06 10.22 0.99
N PRO A 41 6.19 11.52 0.65
CA PRO A 41 5.85 12.04 -0.67
C PRO A 41 6.52 11.21 -1.78
N GLY A 42 5.73 10.75 -2.75
CA GLY A 42 6.22 9.91 -3.85
C GLY A 42 6.36 8.42 -3.54
N THR A 43 6.01 7.94 -2.32
CA THR A 43 5.98 6.50 -2.03
C THR A 43 4.76 5.86 -2.69
N PRO A 44 4.94 4.85 -3.56
CA PRO A 44 3.82 4.18 -4.21
C PRO A 44 2.90 3.53 -3.19
N ALA A 45 1.61 3.83 -3.25
CA ALA A 45 0.59 3.12 -2.52
C ALA A 45 0.04 1.96 -3.38
N TYR A 46 -0.13 0.80 -2.76
CA TYR A 46 -0.77 -0.35 -3.38
C TYR A 46 -2.26 -0.35 -3.01
N ARG A 47 -3.10 -0.74 -3.97
CA ARG A 47 -4.50 -1.05 -3.72
C ARG A 47 -4.61 -2.55 -3.54
N MET A 48 -4.75 -3.04 -2.32
CA MET A 48 -4.69 -4.46 -2.00
C MET A 48 -6.01 -4.97 -1.45
N ARG A 49 -6.52 -6.07 -2.04
CA ARG A 49 -7.69 -6.76 -1.52
C ARG A 49 -7.34 -7.48 -0.24
N ALA A 50 -8.00 -7.12 0.85
CA ALA A 50 -7.78 -7.68 2.17
C ALA A 50 -8.55 -8.98 2.39
N THR A 51 -7.91 -9.92 3.07
CA THR A 51 -8.55 -11.03 3.77
C THR A 51 -8.10 -11.03 5.22
N LEU A 52 -8.77 -11.81 6.06
CA LEU A 52 -8.47 -11.90 7.49
C LEU A 52 -8.25 -13.36 7.87
N TYR A 53 -7.24 -13.60 8.69
CA TYR A 53 -6.99 -14.92 9.23
C TYR A 53 -6.73 -14.89 10.75
N HIS A 54 -6.86 -16.04 11.40
CA HIS A 54 -6.69 -16.18 12.84
C HIS A 54 -6.00 -17.51 13.19
N ALA A 55 -5.32 -17.58 14.32
CA ALA A 55 -4.83 -18.84 14.85
C ALA A 55 -5.99 -19.79 15.20
N GLY A 56 -5.82 -21.06 14.87
CA GLY A 56 -6.86 -22.07 14.99
C GLY A 56 -7.68 -22.30 13.71
N ALA A 57 -7.47 -21.50 12.64
CA ALA A 57 -7.98 -21.84 11.33
C ALA A 57 -7.12 -22.96 10.69
N ALA A 58 -7.74 -23.76 9.82
CA ALA A 58 -7.01 -24.81 9.11
C ALA A 58 -5.81 -24.27 8.32
N GLY A 59 -4.64 -24.87 8.49
CA GLY A 59 -3.42 -24.48 7.80
C GLY A 59 -2.69 -23.28 8.41
N VAL A 60 -3.21 -22.67 9.48
CA VAL A 60 -2.56 -21.55 10.18
C VAL A 60 -1.70 -22.08 11.33
N GLY A 61 -0.37 -21.90 11.19
CA GLY A 61 0.60 -22.22 12.22
C GLY A 61 0.74 -21.16 13.31
N ALA A 62 1.56 -21.46 14.32
CA ALA A 62 1.93 -20.49 15.36
C ALA A 62 3.05 -19.54 14.91
N LEU A 63 3.75 -19.90 13.84
CA LEU A 63 4.89 -19.16 13.30
C LEU A 63 4.55 -18.67 11.88
N ASP A 64 5.05 -17.47 11.58
CA ASP A 64 5.02 -16.91 10.24
C ASP A 64 6.14 -17.49 9.34
N SER A 65 6.21 -17.03 8.11
CA SER A 65 7.21 -17.50 7.13
C SER A 65 8.65 -17.07 7.42
N LEU A 66 8.87 -16.21 8.42
CA LEU A 66 10.19 -15.86 8.93
C LEU A 66 10.61 -16.74 10.12
N GLY A 67 9.73 -17.63 10.60
CA GLY A 67 9.92 -18.41 11.81
C GLY A 67 9.62 -17.64 13.10
N CYS A 68 8.97 -16.49 13.00
CA CYS A 68 8.57 -15.67 14.14
C CYS A 68 7.16 -16.02 14.60
N LYS A 69 6.87 -15.85 15.88
CA LYS A 69 5.48 -15.93 16.36
C LYS A 69 4.63 -14.88 15.65
N VAL A 70 3.46 -15.28 15.17
CA VAL A 70 2.49 -14.33 14.60
C VAL A 70 2.01 -13.37 15.67
N VAL A 71 1.95 -12.09 15.35
CA VAL A 71 1.53 -11.02 16.27
C VAL A 71 0.19 -10.48 15.81
N ALA A 72 -0.83 -10.57 16.70
CA ALA A 72 -2.17 -10.08 16.42
C ALA A 72 -2.16 -8.60 16.02
N MET A 73 -2.89 -8.26 14.96
CA MET A 73 -3.00 -6.90 14.44
C MET A 73 -1.64 -6.29 14.04
N ARG A 74 -0.63 -7.13 13.73
CA ARG A 74 0.71 -6.70 13.29
C ARG A 74 1.25 -7.55 12.14
N THR A 75 1.02 -8.86 12.15
CA THR A 75 1.50 -9.76 11.10
C THR A 75 0.60 -9.67 9.87
N ALA A 76 1.22 -9.46 8.71
CA ALA A 76 0.55 -9.48 7.42
C ALA A 76 1.20 -10.52 6.50
N ALA A 77 0.37 -11.35 5.85
CA ALA A 77 0.79 -12.23 4.78
C ALA A 77 0.62 -11.52 3.42
N ILE A 78 1.64 -11.61 2.59
CA ILE A 78 1.74 -10.90 1.31
C ILE A 78 2.27 -11.83 0.20
N ASP A 79 2.17 -11.38 -1.04
CA ASP A 79 2.97 -11.94 -2.12
C ASP A 79 4.39 -11.37 -2.06
N LYS A 80 5.34 -12.23 -1.70
CA LYS A 80 6.76 -11.85 -1.57
C LYS A 80 7.39 -11.34 -2.89
N ASN A 81 6.77 -11.62 -4.04
CA ASN A 81 7.23 -11.12 -5.33
C ASN A 81 6.79 -9.68 -5.57
N LEU A 82 5.74 -9.20 -4.91
CA LEU A 82 5.25 -7.82 -4.99
C LEU A 82 5.79 -6.98 -3.84
N ILE A 83 5.72 -7.50 -2.62
CA ILE A 83 6.21 -6.85 -1.41
C ILE A 83 7.21 -7.79 -0.74
N PRO A 84 8.49 -7.42 -0.62
CA PRO A 84 9.48 -8.23 0.09
C PRO A 84 9.07 -8.49 1.54
N ARG A 85 9.37 -9.68 2.05
CA ARG A 85 9.28 -9.92 3.51
C ARG A 85 10.20 -8.96 4.26
N ARG A 86 9.89 -8.64 5.50
CA ARG A 86 10.55 -7.64 6.34
C ARG A 86 10.25 -6.18 5.95
N THR A 87 9.26 -5.95 5.09
CA THR A 87 8.75 -4.61 4.83
C THR A 87 7.79 -4.18 5.95
N VAL A 88 7.96 -2.95 6.44
CA VAL A 88 6.94 -2.28 7.26
C VAL A 88 5.93 -1.64 6.35
N LEU A 89 4.65 -1.95 6.59
CA LEU A 89 3.52 -1.45 5.83
C LEU A 89 2.72 -0.48 6.68
N PHE A 90 2.22 0.57 6.07
CA PHE A 90 1.18 1.40 6.65
C PHE A 90 -0.13 1.16 5.90
N ILE A 91 -1.18 0.79 6.63
CA ILE A 91 -2.51 0.54 6.11
C ILE A 91 -3.47 1.54 6.74
N LYS A 92 -3.82 2.56 5.96
CA LYS A 92 -4.60 3.71 6.41
C LYS A 92 -5.92 3.31 7.08
N GLU A 93 -6.62 2.35 6.50
CA GLU A 93 -7.95 1.91 6.92
C GLU A 93 -7.95 1.16 8.26
N THR A 94 -6.76 0.81 8.78
CA THR A 94 -6.64 0.13 10.08
C THR A 94 -6.37 1.08 11.23
N VAL A 95 -6.09 2.35 10.96
CA VAL A 95 -5.83 3.36 12.00
C VAL A 95 -7.08 3.53 12.88
N GLY A 96 -6.88 3.47 14.20
CA GLY A 96 -7.96 3.64 15.17
C GLY A 96 -8.77 2.38 15.47
N LEU A 97 -8.55 1.26 14.77
CA LEU A 97 -9.21 0.00 15.10
C LEU A 97 -8.82 -0.47 16.51
N PRO A 98 -9.74 -1.07 17.27
CA PRO A 98 -9.42 -1.52 18.62
C PRO A 98 -8.42 -2.68 18.60
N LEU A 99 -7.36 -2.55 19.39
CA LEU A 99 -6.39 -3.60 19.64
C LEU A 99 -6.87 -4.54 20.77
N PRO A 100 -6.35 -5.80 20.82
CA PRO A 100 -6.69 -6.74 21.89
C PRO A 100 -6.35 -6.26 23.31
N ASP A 101 -5.38 -5.35 23.45
CA ASP A 101 -4.95 -4.75 24.71
C ASP A 101 -5.73 -3.50 25.11
N GLY A 102 -6.77 -3.14 24.36
CA GLY A 102 -7.62 -1.98 24.60
C GLY A 102 -7.10 -0.67 23.96
N GLY A 103 -5.96 -0.71 23.31
CA GLY A 103 -5.41 0.43 22.55
C GLY A 103 -6.07 0.61 21.20
N ALA A 104 -5.63 1.63 20.46
CA ALA A 104 -5.99 1.90 19.07
C ALA A 104 -4.84 1.53 18.13
N HIS A 105 -5.17 0.91 17.00
CA HIS A 105 -4.19 0.53 15.97
C HIS A 105 -3.60 1.77 15.31
N ASP A 106 -2.30 1.80 15.15
CA ASP A 106 -1.53 2.91 14.58
C ASP A 106 -1.38 2.85 13.05
N GLY A 107 -1.93 1.81 12.41
CA GLY A 107 -1.84 1.59 10.96
C GLY A 107 -0.63 0.76 10.53
N TYR A 108 0.34 0.49 11.40
CA TYR A 108 1.55 -0.24 11.03
C TYR A 108 1.40 -1.76 11.08
N TRP A 109 1.81 -2.40 9.98
CA TRP A 109 1.81 -3.84 9.78
C TRP A 109 3.18 -4.33 9.31
N TYR A 110 3.46 -5.59 9.50
CA TYR A 110 4.75 -6.19 9.20
C TYR A 110 4.57 -7.35 8.23
N ALA A 111 5.12 -7.20 7.03
CA ALA A 111 5.12 -8.23 5.98
C ALA A 111 6.08 -9.36 6.37
N SER A 112 5.65 -10.22 7.30
CA SER A 112 6.46 -11.32 7.83
C SER A 112 5.95 -12.68 7.39
N ASP A 113 4.73 -12.75 6.84
CA ASP A 113 4.13 -14.01 6.43
C ASP A 113 3.88 -14.07 4.92
N VAL A 114 3.63 -15.28 4.42
CA VAL A 114 3.24 -15.55 3.05
C VAL A 114 2.17 -16.64 3.03
N GLY A 115 1.19 -16.50 2.17
CA GLY A 115 0.15 -17.51 1.97
C GLY A 115 0.19 -18.09 0.56
N GLY A 116 -0.12 -19.38 0.41
CA GLY A 116 -0.19 -20.04 -0.90
C GLY A 116 -1.21 -19.36 -1.83
N ALA A 117 -2.33 -18.88 -1.27
CA ALA A 117 -3.40 -18.18 -1.98
C ALA A 117 -3.22 -16.66 -2.05
N ILE A 118 -2.22 -16.09 -1.33
CA ILE A 118 -1.96 -14.65 -1.29
C ILE A 118 -1.00 -14.32 -2.42
N LYS A 119 -1.55 -13.87 -3.55
CA LYS A 119 -0.82 -13.56 -4.79
C LYS A 119 -1.23 -12.21 -5.35
N GLY A 120 -0.23 -11.50 -5.92
CA GLY A 120 -0.45 -10.16 -6.48
C GLY A 120 -0.95 -9.17 -5.42
N GLU A 121 -1.92 -8.37 -5.77
CA GLU A 121 -2.50 -7.32 -4.93
C GLU A 121 -3.49 -7.87 -3.89
N LYS A 122 -3.07 -8.90 -3.17
CA LYS A 122 -3.79 -9.46 -2.01
C LYS A 122 -2.95 -9.34 -0.76
N ILE A 123 -3.61 -9.07 0.35
CA ILE A 123 -3.03 -9.03 1.69
C ILE A 123 -3.92 -9.78 2.66
N ASP A 124 -3.32 -10.60 3.54
CA ASP A 124 -4.04 -11.33 4.56
C ASP A 124 -3.57 -10.89 5.94
N LEU A 125 -4.49 -10.37 6.76
CA LEU A 125 -4.17 -9.69 8.00
C LEU A 125 -4.47 -10.60 9.20
N TYR A 126 -3.45 -10.88 10.01
CA TYR A 126 -3.58 -11.71 11.20
C TYR A 126 -4.29 -10.96 12.31
N THR A 127 -5.44 -11.45 12.72
CA THR A 127 -6.30 -10.76 13.69
C THR A 127 -6.08 -11.22 15.14
N GLY A 128 -5.53 -12.42 15.34
CA GLY A 128 -5.31 -12.97 16.67
C GLY A 128 -5.76 -14.41 16.80
N HIS A 129 -6.13 -14.82 18.02
CA HIS A 129 -6.53 -16.19 18.31
C HIS A 129 -8.03 -16.40 18.21
N GLY A 130 -8.44 -17.42 17.45
CA GLY A 130 -9.83 -17.81 17.27
C GLY A 130 -10.64 -16.82 16.39
N ARG A 131 -11.75 -17.29 15.87
CA ARG A 131 -12.60 -16.55 14.93
C ARG A 131 -13.13 -15.22 15.50
N ALA A 132 -13.32 -15.13 16.81
CA ALA A 132 -13.80 -13.90 17.45
C ALA A 132 -12.83 -12.72 17.30
N SER A 133 -11.51 -12.98 17.15
CA SER A 133 -10.50 -11.93 16.93
C SER A 133 -10.69 -11.17 15.63
N MET A 134 -11.39 -11.73 14.66
CA MET A 134 -11.67 -11.07 13.38
C MET A 134 -12.72 -9.96 13.49
N LYS A 135 -13.55 -9.98 14.53
CA LYS A 135 -14.74 -9.10 14.67
C LYS A 135 -14.42 -7.61 14.45
N PRO A 136 -13.38 -7.02 15.05
CA PRO A 136 -13.06 -5.60 14.85
C PRO A 136 -12.67 -5.24 13.41
N MET A 137 -12.12 -6.19 12.66
CA MET A 137 -11.65 -6.01 11.29
C MET A 137 -12.64 -6.47 10.21
N MET A 138 -13.76 -7.08 10.59
CA MET A 138 -14.73 -7.60 9.61
C MET A 138 -15.18 -6.59 8.55
N PRO A 139 -15.34 -5.29 8.84
CA PRO A 139 -15.66 -4.30 7.81
C PRO A 139 -14.60 -4.18 6.71
N LEU A 140 -13.36 -4.55 7.00
CA LEU A 140 -12.25 -4.50 6.03
C LEU A 140 -12.09 -5.81 5.25
N ASN A 141 -12.77 -6.88 5.65
CA ASN A 141 -12.67 -8.17 4.97
C ASN A 141 -13.22 -8.08 3.54
N LEU A 142 -12.43 -8.52 2.58
CA LEU A 142 -12.71 -8.45 1.14
C LEU A 142 -12.79 -7.02 0.56
N SER A 143 -12.48 -6.00 1.36
CA SER A 143 -12.36 -4.63 0.87
C SER A 143 -10.99 -4.37 0.24
N GLU A 144 -10.88 -3.26 -0.47
CA GLU A 144 -9.63 -2.77 -1.02
C GLU A 144 -9.01 -1.77 -0.05
N LEU A 145 -7.77 -2.03 0.34
CA LEU A 145 -7.02 -1.21 1.29
C LEU A 145 -5.91 -0.43 0.60
N THR A 146 -5.60 0.74 1.14
CA THR A 146 -4.46 1.55 0.75
C THR A 146 -3.24 1.16 1.58
N VAL A 147 -2.27 0.50 0.92
CA VAL A 147 -1.08 -0.07 1.56
C VAL A 147 0.16 0.65 1.07
N THR A 148 0.92 1.24 1.98
CA THR A 148 2.16 1.96 1.67
C THR A 148 3.35 1.25 2.31
N LYS A 149 4.44 1.09 1.58
CA LYS A 149 5.72 0.64 2.16
C LYS A 149 6.37 1.82 2.85
N VAL A 150 6.65 1.72 4.15
CA VAL A 150 7.18 2.83 4.94
C VAL A 150 8.55 2.55 5.56
N GLY A 151 9.06 1.33 5.40
CA GLY A 151 10.37 0.96 5.90
C GLY A 151 10.61 -0.54 5.89
N GLU A 152 11.66 -0.94 6.59
CA GLU A 152 12.03 -2.34 6.80
C GLU A 152 12.25 -2.62 8.28
N PHE A 153 12.10 -3.87 8.69
CA PHE A 153 12.40 -4.31 10.05
C PHE A 153 13.39 -5.46 10.07
N LYS A 154 14.10 -5.59 11.17
CA LYS A 154 15.04 -6.69 11.44
C LYS A 154 14.46 -7.60 12.52
N GLY A 155 14.82 -8.88 12.46
CA GLY A 155 14.31 -9.87 13.44
C GLY A 155 12.85 -10.22 13.19
N CYS A 156 12.06 -10.24 14.26
CA CYS A 156 10.65 -10.55 14.25
C CYS A 156 9.78 -9.28 14.37
N PRO A 157 8.52 -9.33 13.91
CA PRO A 157 7.58 -8.23 14.11
C PRO A 157 7.48 -7.84 15.58
N PRO A 158 7.47 -6.55 15.93
CA PRO A 158 7.26 -6.12 17.31
C PRO A 158 5.83 -6.41 17.76
N ALA A 159 5.65 -6.66 19.06
CA ALA A 159 4.32 -6.85 19.65
C ALA A 159 3.57 -5.52 19.83
N LYS A 160 4.30 -4.41 19.86
CA LYS A 160 3.81 -3.02 20.02
C LYS A 160 4.64 -2.08 19.18
#